data_823bc11b34460ddf81a15e88cfda0fe1
#
_entry.id   823bc11b34460ddf81a15e88cfda0fe1
#
_cell.length_a   1.000
_cell.length_b   1.000
_cell.length_c   1.000
_cell.angle_alpha   90.00
_cell.angle_beta   90.00
_cell.angle_gamma   90.00
#
_symmetry.space_group_name_H-M   'P 1'
#
loop_
_entity.id
_entity.type
_entity.pdbx_description
1 polymer ?
#
loop_
_entity_poly.entity_id
_entity_poly.type
_entity_poly.pdbx_seq_one_letter_code
_entity_poly.pdbx_strand_id
1 'polypeptide(L)'
;DLVAVAPLGSFAVSDLQYLFTFFVMLTVGIVSARLVAKSETIARESREREAQMSLLYETARSFAGFMDRESLYREAHEVMTTRLDIALEIWEPDSTNGFIRMNHALANADPALMQLAVDHHRPTGCATTTLSEAEYLYIPLVGSTGDVIAVAVCRLNSPDQWTDALSRRLIEALLTLLGQALERLFNQDEARKSLTNLENERLRHTLV
;
A
#
# COMPACT_ATOMS: atom_id res chain seq x y z
N ASP A 1 -80.91 22.96 -35.79
CA ASP A 1 -80.12 22.90 -34.49
C ASP A 1 -79.66 21.47 -34.22
N LEU A 2 -78.49 21.19 -34.67
CA LEU A 2 -77.81 19.91 -34.31
C LEU A 2 -76.90 20.17 -33.14
N VAL A 3 -77.35 19.81 -31.97
CA VAL A 3 -76.50 19.72 -30.77
C VAL A 3 -75.71 18.41 -30.87
N ALA A 4 -74.45 18.53 -31.23
CA ALA A 4 -73.51 17.41 -31.14
C ALA A 4 -73.14 17.15 -29.65
N VAL A 5 -73.73 16.10 -29.06
CA VAL A 5 -73.37 15.60 -27.76
C VAL A 5 -72.04 14.81 -27.94
N ALA A 6 -71.01 15.35 -27.41
CA ALA A 6 -69.70 14.64 -27.30
C ALA A 6 -69.88 13.37 -26.52
N PRO A 7 -69.33 12.23 -26.94
CA PRO A 7 -69.39 11.00 -26.14
C PRO A 7 -68.44 11.10 -24.92
N LEU A 8 -69.02 11.36 -23.77
CA LEU A 8 -68.40 11.20 -22.48
C LEU A 8 -68.41 9.68 -22.18
N GLY A 9 -67.35 8.95 -22.53
CA GLY A 9 -67.29 7.56 -22.15
C GLY A 9 -66.36 6.63 -22.89
N SER A 10 -65.18 7.11 -23.35
CA SER A 10 -64.15 6.19 -23.88
C SER A 10 -62.79 6.32 -23.20
N PHE A 11 -62.81 6.71 -21.93
CA PHE A 11 -61.57 6.88 -21.17
C PHE A 11 -61.02 5.58 -20.58
N ALA A 12 -61.75 4.47 -20.54
CA ALA A 12 -61.39 3.34 -19.70
C ALA A 12 -60.46 2.28 -20.33
N VAL A 13 -60.39 2.18 -21.69
CA VAL A 13 -59.60 1.11 -22.32
C VAL A 13 -58.28 1.63 -22.91
N SER A 14 -58.28 2.81 -23.48
CA SER A 14 -57.06 3.47 -24.00
C SER A 14 -56.09 3.88 -22.86
N ASP A 15 -56.65 4.35 -21.74
CA ASP A 15 -55.82 4.77 -20.60
C ASP A 15 -55.08 3.61 -19.94
N LEU A 16 -55.67 2.41 -19.85
CA LEU A 16 -55.01 1.23 -19.29
C LEU A 16 -53.84 0.76 -20.15
N GLN A 17 -53.99 0.85 -21.49
CA GLN A 17 -52.92 0.49 -22.42
C GLN A 17 -51.74 1.45 -22.34
N TYR A 18 -52.02 2.76 -22.25
CA TYR A 18 -50.98 3.77 -22.05
C TYR A 18 -50.30 3.63 -20.70
N LEU A 19 -51.03 3.34 -19.64
CA LEU A 19 -50.48 3.10 -18.30
C LEU A 19 -49.56 1.90 -18.29
N PHE A 20 -49.95 0.78 -18.92
CA PHE A 20 -49.14 -0.40 -19.05
C PHE A 20 -47.82 -0.12 -19.81
N THR A 21 -47.92 0.57 -20.95
CA THR A 21 -46.74 0.97 -21.74
C THR A 21 -45.80 1.87 -20.93
N PHE A 22 -46.36 2.82 -20.16
CA PHE A 22 -45.61 3.69 -19.28
C PHE A 22 -44.87 2.89 -18.20
N PHE A 23 -45.52 1.93 -17.54
CA PHE A 23 -44.89 1.07 -16.54
C PHE A 23 -43.77 0.21 -17.13
N VAL A 24 -43.97 -0.34 -18.32
CA VAL A 24 -42.93 -1.12 -19.00
C VAL A 24 -41.74 -0.23 -19.33
N MET A 25 -41.96 0.95 -19.91
CA MET A 25 -40.89 1.92 -20.22
C MET A 25 -40.16 2.38 -18.95
N LEU A 26 -40.89 2.67 -17.88
CA LEU A 26 -40.32 3.06 -16.59
C LEU A 26 -39.46 1.94 -16.00
N THR A 27 -39.95 0.71 -16.03
CA THR A 27 -39.22 -0.46 -15.53
C THR A 27 -37.95 -0.68 -16.32
N VAL A 28 -38.00 -0.65 -17.65
CA VAL A 28 -36.85 -0.77 -18.54
C VAL A 28 -35.85 0.35 -18.26
N GLY A 29 -36.32 1.60 -18.09
CA GLY A 29 -35.49 2.74 -17.77
C GLY A 29 -34.76 2.58 -16.43
N ILE A 30 -35.46 2.15 -15.37
CA ILE A 30 -34.88 1.92 -14.05
C ILE A 30 -33.88 0.78 -14.08
N VAL A 31 -34.20 -0.33 -14.74
CA VAL A 31 -33.28 -1.49 -14.85
C VAL A 31 -32.03 -1.12 -15.64
N SER A 32 -32.18 -0.41 -16.75
CA SER A 32 -31.06 0.07 -17.57
C SER A 32 -30.18 1.04 -16.80
N ALA A 33 -30.77 2.00 -16.09
CA ALA A 33 -30.02 2.96 -15.25
C ALA A 33 -29.22 2.25 -14.13
N ARG A 34 -29.84 1.26 -13.46
CA ARG A 34 -29.14 0.46 -12.43
C ARG A 34 -28.03 -0.41 -13.01
N LEU A 35 -28.24 -0.96 -14.20
CA LEU A 35 -27.22 -1.78 -14.85
C LEU A 35 -25.99 -0.95 -15.25
N VAL A 36 -26.22 0.25 -15.80
CA VAL A 36 -25.14 1.20 -16.16
C VAL A 36 -24.39 1.63 -14.90
N ALA A 37 -25.09 2.05 -13.84
CA ALA A 37 -24.49 2.45 -12.57
C ALA A 37 -23.63 1.32 -11.96
N LYS A 38 -24.13 0.08 -11.99
CA LYS A 38 -23.38 -1.08 -11.51
C LYS A 38 -22.15 -1.40 -12.37
N SER A 39 -22.26 -1.23 -13.69
CA SER A 39 -21.12 -1.42 -14.61
C SER A 39 -20.03 -0.38 -14.36
N GLU A 40 -20.38 0.87 -14.09
CA GLU A 40 -19.42 1.92 -13.77
C GLU A 40 -18.69 1.66 -12.45
N THR A 41 -19.40 1.20 -11.41
CA THR A 41 -18.75 0.86 -10.13
C THR A 41 -17.76 -0.29 -10.27
N ILE A 42 -18.12 -1.37 -10.98
CA ILE A 42 -17.23 -2.48 -11.28
C ILE A 42 -16.01 -2.03 -12.08
N ALA A 43 -16.21 -1.16 -13.07
CA ALA A 43 -15.12 -0.63 -13.89
C ALA A 43 -14.17 0.25 -13.06
N ARG A 44 -14.67 1.03 -12.10
CA ARG A 44 -13.84 1.82 -11.18
C ARG A 44 -13.02 0.93 -10.26
N GLU A 45 -13.65 -0.01 -9.58
CA GLU A 45 -12.96 -0.97 -8.71
C GLU A 45 -11.87 -1.76 -9.46
N SER A 46 -12.14 -2.15 -10.71
CA SER A 46 -11.16 -2.84 -11.55
C SER A 46 -9.96 -1.96 -11.88
N ARG A 47 -10.19 -0.68 -12.22
CA ARG A 47 -9.11 0.28 -12.52
C ARG A 47 -8.27 0.60 -11.29
N GLU A 48 -8.89 0.73 -10.12
CA GLU A 48 -8.17 0.98 -8.87
C GLU A 48 -7.27 -0.20 -8.51
N ARG A 49 -7.77 -1.44 -8.66
CA ARG A 49 -6.95 -2.66 -8.45
C ARG A 49 -5.81 -2.76 -9.46
N GLU A 50 -6.07 -2.44 -10.73
CA GLU A 50 -5.05 -2.44 -11.77
C GLU A 50 -3.95 -1.41 -11.50
N ALA A 51 -4.33 -0.20 -11.07
CA ALA A 51 -3.38 0.84 -10.70
C ALA A 51 -2.51 0.43 -9.49
N GLN A 52 -3.11 -0.21 -8.48
CA GLN A 52 -2.36 -0.74 -7.33
C GLN A 52 -1.38 -1.85 -7.72
N MET A 53 -1.83 -2.79 -8.56
CA MET A 53 -0.96 -3.86 -9.07
C MET A 53 0.18 -3.31 -9.92
N SER A 54 -0.09 -2.31 -10.76
CA SER A 54 0.94 -1.62 -11.55
C SER A 54 1.97 -0.94 -10.64
N LEU A 55 1.52 -0.24 -9.60
CA LEU A 55 2.42 0.39 -8.63
C LEU A 55 3.31 -0.64 -7.93
N LEU A 56 2.74 -1.74 -7.44
CA LEU A 56 3.50 -2.79 -6.77
C LEU A 56 4.52 -3.44 -7.71
N TYR A 57 4.12 -3.71 -8.95
CA TYR A 57 5.02 -4.30 -9.96
C TYR A 57 6.16 -3.36 -10.33
N GLU A 58 5.87 -2.08 -10.60
CA GLU A 58 6.88 -1.07 -10.91
C GLU A 58 7.86 -0.89 -9.75
N THR A 59 7.35 -0.81 -8.51
CA THR A 59 8.17 -0.68 -7.31
C THR A 59 9.03 -1.92 -7.08
N ALA A 60 8.46 -3.13 -7.21
CA ALA A 60 9.24 -4.36 -7.09
C ALA A 60 10.37 -4.45 -8.11
N ARG A 61 10.09 -4.04 -9.35
CA ARG A 61 11.09 -3.99 -10.43
C ARG A 61 12.17 -2.94 -10.14
N SER A 62 11.81 -1.75 -9.66
CA SER A 62 12.75 -0.71 -9.27
C SER A 62 13.65 -1.21 -8.14
N PHE A 63 13.07 -1.72 -7.04
CA PHE A 63 13.84 -2.22 -5.89
C PHE A 63 14.77 -3.38 -6.25
N ALA A 64 14.37 -4.23 -7.21
CA ALA A 64 15.21 -5.32 -7.70
C ALA A 64 16.48 -4.84 -8.44
N GLY A 65 16.47 -3.64 -8.98
CA GLY A 65 17.59 -3.07 -9.75
C GLY A 65 18.70 -2.47 -8.90
N PHE A 66 18.45 -2.12 -7.64
CA PHE A 66 19.45 -1.46 -6.81
C PHE A 66 20.53 -2.45 -6.32
N MET A 67 21.78 -1.96 -6.35
CA MET A 67 22.97 -2.69 -5.91
C MET A 67 23.54 -2.18 -4.58
N ASP A 68 23.00 -1.07 -4.07
CA ASP A 68 23.39 -0.46 -2.81
C ASP A 68 22.16 -0.06 -1.98
N ARG A 69 22.33 -0.05 -0.66
CA ARG A 69 21.26 0.24 0.30
C ARG A 69 20.84 1.70 0.28
N GLU A 70 21.78 2.62 0.11
CA GLU A 70 21.49 4.06 0.16
C GLU A 70 20.55 4.48 -0.98
N SER A 71 20.80 4.00 -2.20
CA SER A 71 19.93 4.23 -3.35
C SER A 71 18.55 3.61 -3.16
N LEU A 72 18.49 2.41 -2.58
CA LEU A 72 17.22 1.73 -2.26
C LEU A 72 16.40 2.52 -1.22
N TYR A 73 17.03 3.05 -0.17
CA TYR A 73 16.33 3.87 0.84
C TYR A 73 15.79 5.17 0.26
N ARG A 74 16.55 5.80 -0.61
CA ARG A 74 16.13 7.02 -1.30
C ARG A 74 14.92 6.78 -2.18
N GLU A 75 14.96 5.74 -2.99
CA GLU A 75 13.84 5.34 -3.85
C GLU A 75 12.59 4.98 -3.02
N ALA A 76 12.76 4.20 -1.95
CA ALA A 76 11.65 3.83 -1.06
C ALA A 76 11.00 5.06 -0.44
N HIS A 77 11.79 6.03 0.01
CA HIS A 77 11.30 7.32 0.52
C HIS A 77 10.54 8.08 -0.57
N GLU A 78 11.09 8.17 -1.79
CA GLU A 78 10.47 8.88 -2.91
C GLU A 78 9.14 8.25 -3.33
N VAL A 79 9.08 6.93 -3.45
CA VAL A 79 7.84 6.21 -3.76
C VAL A 79 6.78 6.43 -2.69
N MET A 80 7.14 6.28 -1.41
CA MET A 80 6.20 6.48 -0.30
C MET A 80 5.69 7.92 -0.22
N THR A 81 6.56 8.90 -0.42
CA THR A 81 6.19 10.33 -0.39
C THR A 81 5.35 10.72 -1.59
N THR A 82 5.76 10.32 -2.81
CA THR A 82 5.12 10.78 -4.04
C THR A 82 3.80 10.07 -4.32
N ARG A 83 3.70 8.79 -4.00
CA ARG A 83 2.53 7.95 -4.33
C ARG A 83 1.52 7.82 -3.19
N LEU A 84 1.99 7.88 -1.94
CA LEU A 84 1.15 7.66 -0.75
C LEU A 84 1.09 8.88 0.17
N ASP A 85 1.88 9.91 -0.08
CA ASP A 85 2.00 11.09 0.78
C ASP A 85 2.39 10.72 2.22
N ILE A 86 3.35 9.80 2.35
CA ILE A 86 3.89 9.29 3.61
C ILE A 86 5.38 9.52 3.64
N ALA A 87 5.88 10.28 4.62
CA ALA A 87 7.31 10.41 4.82
C ALA A 87 7.87 9.16 5.50
N LEU A 88 8.85 8.52 4.85
CA LEU A 88 9.46 7.26 5.29
C LEU A 88 10.89 7.48 5.76
N GLU A 89 11.22 6.94 6.92
CA GLU A 89 12.59 6.82 7.44
C GLU A 89 12.88 5.38 7.79
N ILE A 90 14.09 4.92 7.49
CA ILE A 90 14.52 3.54 7.75
C ILE A 90 15.60 3.54 8.83
N TRP A 91 15.45 2.62 9.78
CA TRP A 91 16.39 2.38 10.87
C TRP A 91 16.80 0.92 10.87
N GLU A 92 18.12 0.67 10.85
CA GLU A 92 18.68 -0.68 10.97
C GLU A 92 19.05 -0.97 12.44
N PRO A 93 18.81 -2.19 12.93
CA PRO A 93 19.29 -2.59 14.24
C PRO A 93 20.82 -2.58 14.29
N ASP A 94 21.38 -2.01 15.37
CA ASP A 94 22.82 -2.04 15.65
C ASP A 94 23.09 -2.72 16.99
N SER A 95 24.09 -3.57 17.02
CA SER A 95 24.51 -4.30 18.22
C SER A 95 25.03 -3.42 19.36
N THR A 96 25.42 -2.17 19.06
CA THR A 96 26.07 -1.26 20.02
C THR A 96 25.11 -0.21 20.58
N ASN A 97 24.19 0.32 19.78
CA ASN A 97 23.34 1.47 20.13
C ASN A 97 21.84 1.27 19.88
N GLY A 98 21.43 0.05 19.61
CA GLY A 98 20.03 -0.27 19.34
C GLY A 98 19.63 -0.05 17.89
N PHE A 99 19.64 1.17 17.37
CA PHE A 99 19.21 1.46 15.99
C PHE A 99 20.08 2.54 15.35
N ILE A 100 20.44 2.36 14.08
CA ILE A 100 21.14 3.33 13.24
C ILE A 100 20.17 3.87 12.19
N ARG A 101 20.09 5.20 12.12
CA ARG A 101 19.31 5.91 11.11
C ARG A 101 19.99 5.84 9.75
N MET A 102 19.27 5.39 8.74
CA MET A 102 19.81 5.20 7.38
C MET A 102 19.49 6.35 6.44
N ASN A 103 18.40 7.09 6.68
CA ASN A 103 18.05 8.28 5.92
C ASN A 103 17.46 9.36 6.86
N HIS A 104 17.55 10.63 6.47
CA HIS A 104 17.08 11.76 7.29
C HIS A 104 15.80 12.34 6.71
N ALA A 105 14.65 11.84 7.11
CA ALA A 105 13.36 12.33 6.67
C ALA A 105 12.48 12.89 7.81
N LEU A 106 12.69 12.39 9.02
CA LEU A 106 11.86 12.70 10.19
C LEU A 106 12.72 13.17 11.36
N ALA A 107 12.12 13.96 12.26
CA ALA A 107 12.75 14.37 13.51
C ALA A 107 12.19 13.53 14.66
N ASN A 108 13.04 13.15 15.63
CA ASN A 108 12.63 12.59 16.92
C ASN A 108 11.86 11.25 16.89
N ALA A 109 12.27 10.31 16.04
CA ALA A 109 11.76 8.94 16.14
C ALA A 109 12.17 8.33 17.51
N ASP A 110 11.22 7.65 18.18
CA ASP A 110 11.43 7.09 19.53
C ASP A 110 12.02 5.67 19.45
N PRO A 111 13.26 5.44 19.91
CA PRO A 111 13.87 4.12 19.91
C PRO A 111 13.11 3.06 20.71
N ALA A 112 12.39 3.47 21.77
CA ALA A 112 11.61 2.53 22.57
C ALA A 112 10.44 1.95 21.78
N LEU A 113 9.80 2.76 20.93
CA LEU A 113 8.73 2.30 20.04
C LEU A 113 9.25 1.42 18.90
N MET A 114 10.44 1.71 18.39
CA MET A 114 11.11 0.81 17.43
C MET A 114 11.41 -0.55 18.05
N GLN A 115 11.98 -0.57 19.27
CA GLN A 115 12.26 -1.81 19.98
C GLN A 115 10.96 -2.59 20.23
N LEU A 116 9.89 -1.94 20.63
CA LEU A 116 8.59 -2.55 20.83
C LEU A 116 8.04 -3.19 19.54
N ALA A 117 8.21 -2.51 18.40
CA ALA A 117 7.82 -3.04 17.10
C ALA A 117 8.64 -4.29 16.72
N VAL A 118 9.94 -4.29 17.00
CA VAL A 118 10.83 -5.43 16.78
C VAL A 118 10.43 -6.60 17.66
N ASP A 119 10.28 -6.41 18.98
CA ASP A 119 9.99 -7.47 19.94
C ASP A 119 8.66 -8.17 19.67
N HIS A 120 7.66 -7.42 19.24
CA HIS A 120 6.35 -7.96 18.96
C HIS A 120 6.11 -8.36 17.49
N HIS A 121 7.05 -8.07 16.58
CA HIS A 121 6.91 -8.29 15.13
C HIS A 121 5.60 -7.69 14.57
N ARG A 122 5.20 -6.53 15.10
CA ARG A 122 3.92 -5.87 14.76
C ARG A 122 4.08 -4.35 14.67
N PRO A 123 3.30 -3.70 13.82
CA PRO A 123 3.25 -2.25 13.78
C PRO A 123 2.84 -1.65 15.13
N THR A 124 3.53 -0.59 15.55
CA THR A 124 3.28 0.17 16.78
C THR A 124 3.23 1.66 16.50
N GLY A 125 2.62 2.43 17.39
CA GLY A 125 2.54 3.89 17.27
C GLY A 125 1.27 4.37 16.58
N CYS A 126 1.38 5.45 15.82
CA CYS A 126 0.25 6.19 15.21
C CYS A 126 -0.76 5.26 14.54
N ALA A 127 -2.05 5.49 14.81
CA ALA A 127 -3.18 4.77 14.24
C ALA A 127 -3.18 3.23 14.47
N THR A 128 -2.36 2.72 15.40
CA THR A 128 -2.37 1.32 15.82
C THR A 128 -3.09 1.13 17.15
N THR A 129 -3.26 -0.11 17.59
CA THR A 129 -3.81 -0.44 18.93
C THR A 129 -2.80 -0.21 20.05
N THR A 130 -1.52 0.00 19.73
CA THR A 130 -0.42 0.18 20.68
C THR A 130 0.14 1.60 20.53
N LEU A 131 -0.16 2.47 21.49
CA LEU A 131 0.29 3.86 21.51
C LEU A 131 -0.17 4.68 20.29
N SER A 132 -1.49 4.67 20.03
CA SER A 132 -2.15 5.35 18.91
C SER A 132 -1.90 6.86 18.83
N GLU A 133 -1.53 7.50 19.93
CA GLU A 133 -1.24 8.95 20.03
C GLU A 133 0.20 9.30 19.67
N ALA A 134 1.05 8.32 19.32
CA ALA A 134 2.40 8.59 18.88
C ALA A 134 2.41 9.39 17.57
N GLU A 135 3.46 10.19 17.36
CA GLU A 135 3.61 11.02 16.16
C GLU A 135 3.83 10.16 14.89
N TYR A 136 4.52 9.03 15.05
CA TYR A 136 4.92 8.15 13.94
C TYR A 136 4.35 6.75 14.08
N LEU A 137 4.24 6.09 12.93
CA LEU A 137 3.94 4.67 12.80
C LEU A 137 5.25 3.91 12.58
N TYR A 138 5.49 2.88 13.38
CA TYR A 138 6.69 2.04 13.35
C TYR A 138 6.32 0.65 12.83
N ILE A 139 6.91 0.24 11.73
CA ILE A 139 6.63 -1.05 11.08
C ILE A 139 7.92 -1.84 10.97
N PRO A 140 8.02 -3.04 11.58
CA PRO A 140 9.18 -3.89 11.42
C PRO A 140 9.23 -4.47 10.00
N LEU A 141 10.40 -4.37 9.35
CA LEU A 141 10.69 -4.99 8.07
C LEU A 141 11.28 -6.37 8.34
N VAL A 142 10.49 -7.40 8.03
CA VAL A 142 10.83 -8.78 8.34
C VAL A 142 11.38 -9.46 7.08
N GLY A 143 12.52 -10.15 7.23
CA GLY A 143 13.11 -10.96 6.17
C GLY A 143 12.41 -12.31 5.98
N SER A 144 12.90 -13.09 5.03
CA SER A 144 12.36 -14.41 4.70
C SER A 144 12.53 -15.44 5.83
N THR A 145 13.52 -15.23 6.70
CA THR A 145 13.80 -16.07 7.91
C THR A 145 12.89 -15.72 9.09
N GLY A 146 12.16 -14.61 9.02
CA GLY A 146 11.32 -14.10 10.11
C GLY A 146 12.04 -13.12 11.03
N ASP A 147 13.32 -12.84 10.79
CA ASP A 147 14.08 -11.87 11.56
C ASP A 147 13.78 -10.44 11.10
N VAL A 148 13.80 -9.50 12.05
CA VAL A 148 13.63 -8.07 11.71
C VAL A 148 14.93 -7.50 11.20
N ILE A 149 14.95 -7.08 9.95
CA ILE A 149 16.11 -6.52 9.25
C ILE A 149 16.24 -5.02 9.50
N ALA A 150 15.12 -4.32 9.53
CA ALA A 150 15.05 -2.88 9.73
C ALA A 150 13.68 -2.48 10.30
N VAL A 151 13.55 -1.23 10.71
CA VAL A 151 12.27 -0.63 11.12
C VAL A 151 11.97 0.55 10.20
N ALA A 152 10.81 0.52 9.58
CA ALA A 152 10.25 1.63 8.82
C ALA A 152 9.50 2.56 9.77
N VAL A 153 9.92 3.81 9.86
CA VAL A 153 9.24 4.86 10.60
C VAL A 153 8.51 5.75 9.61
N CYS A 154 7.19 5.80 9.73
CA CYS A 154 6.31 6.48 8.79
C CYS A 154 5.58 7.64 9.47
N ARG A 155 5.62 8.83 8.88
CA ARG A 155 4.75 9.93 9.27
C ARG A 155 3.55 9.94 8.33
N LEU A 156 2.37 9.67 8.89
CA LEU A 156 1.10 9.70 8.19
C LEU A 156 0.57 11.14 8.16
N ASN A 157 0.03 11.58 7.03
CA ASN A 157 -0.67 12.86 6.94
C ASN A 157 -2.10 12.77 7.49
N SER A 158 -2.71 11.58 7.44
CA SER A 158 -4.00 11.28 8.07
C SER A 158 -3.97 9.88 8.68
N PRO A 159 -4.58 9.67 9.85
CA PRO A 159 -4.76 8.34 10.45
C PRO A 159 -5.48 7.36 9.51
N ASP A 160 -6.32 7.85 8.62
CA ASP A 160 -7.07 7.05 7.65
C ASP A 160 -6.15 6.27 6.70
N GLN A 161 -4.94 6.78 6.43
CA GLN A 161 -3.96 6.08 5.60
C GLN A 161 -3.59 4.69 6.15
N TRP A 162 -3.68 4.51 7.48
CA TRP A 162 -3.40 3.23 8.12
C TRP A 162 -4.66 2.49 8.58
N THR A 163 -5.73 3.18 8.95
CA THR A 163 -6.99 2.56 9.39
C THR A 163 -7.82 2.02 8.24
N ASP A 164 -7.72 2.62 7.05
CA ASP A 164 -8.32 2.05 5.86
C ASP A 164 -7.61 0.76 5.42
N ALA A 165 -8.39 -0.31 5.31
CA ALA A 165 -7.84 -1.64 5.04
C ALA A 165 -7.10 -1.75 3.70
N LEU A 166 -7.51 -0.97 2.69
CA LEU A 166 -6.92 -1.00 1.36
C LEU A 166 -5.58 -0.27 1.35
N SER A 167 -5.55 0.94 1.89
CA SER A 167 -4.34 1.77 2.03
C SER A 167 -3.29 1.05 2.88
N ARG A 168 -3.70 0.48 4.01
CA ARG A 168 -2.82 -0.31 4.88
C ARG A 168 -2.17 -1.48 4.15
N ARG A 169 -2.96 -2.26 3.40
CA ARG A 169 -2.43 -3.40 2.62
C ARG A 169 -1.40 -2.97 1.58
N LEU A 170 -1.61 -1.82 0.95
CA LEU A 170 -0.67 -1.28 -0.02
C LEU A 170 0.63 -0.86 0.66
N ILE A 171 0.57 -0.16 1.80
CA ILE A 171 1.74 0.22 2.60
C ILE A 171 2.50 -1.04 3.05
N GLU A 172 1.80 -2.02 3.63
CA GLU A 172 2.40 -3.29 4.07
C GLU A 172 3.07 -4.04 2.91
N ALA A 173 2.45 -4.08 1.73
CA ALA A 173 3.01 -4.74 0.55
C ALA A 173 4.28 -4.03 0.05
N LEU A 174 4.29 -2.69 -0.02
CA LEU A 174 5.47 -1.91 -0.42
C LEU A 174 6.62 -2.08 0.58
N LEU A 175 6.34 -2.06 1.87
CA LEU A 175 7.34 -2.28 2.91
C LEU A 175 7.86 -3.73 2.93
N THR A 176 7.02 -4.70 2.60
CA THR A 176 7.45 -6.09 2.41
C THR A 176 8.43 -6.22 1.24
N LEU A 177 8.13 -5.57 0.10
CA LEU A 177 9.05 -5.53 -1.04
C LEU A 177 10.39 -4.88 -0.69
N LEU A 178 10.35 -3.80 0.10
CA LEU A 178 11.54 -3.14 0.61
C LEU A 178 12.36 -4.09 1.51
N GLY A 179 11.72 -4.77 2.45
CA GLY A 179 12.37 -5.76 3.33
C GLY A 179 13.07 -6.87 2.54
N GLN A 180 12.40 -7.42 1.52
CA GLN A 180 12.98 -8.44 0.63
C GLN A 180 14.18 -7.92 -0.17
N ALA A 181 14.11 -6.68 -0.66
CA ALA A 181 15.22 -6.06 -1.38
C ALA A 181 16.42 -5.80 -0.45
N LEU A 182 16.16 -5.36 0.78
CA LEU A 182 17.20 -5.19 1.82
C LEU A 182 17.87 -6.50 2.18
N GLU A 183 17.10 -7.54 2.44
CA GLU A 183 17.63 -8.89 2.76
C GLU A 183 18.56 -9.39 1.66
N ARG A 184 18.17 -9.21 0.41
CA ARG A 184 19.02 -9.56 -0.74
C ARG A 184 20.35 -8.82 -0.70
N LEU A 185 20.34 -7.50 -0.44
CA LEU A 185 21.56 -6.69 -0.37
C LEU A 185 22.44 -7.08 0.81
N PHE A 186 21.86 -7.38 1.99
CA PHE A 186 22.60 -7.90 3.14
C PHE A 186 23.29 -9.23 2.81
N ASN A 187 22.58 -10.17 2.22
CA ASN A 187 23.14 -11.47 1.83
C ASN A 187 24.25 -11.34 0.79
N GLN A 188 24.12 -10.39 -0.14
CA GLN A 188 25.19 -10.09 -1.11
C GLN A 188 26.42 -9.50 -0.46
N ASP A 189 26.27 -8.60 0.51
CA ASP A 189 27.38 -7.99 1.25
C ASP A 189 28.11 -9.01 2.10
N GLU A 190 27.40 -9.93 2.77
CA GLU A 190 27.99 -11.02 3.53
C GLU A 190 28.75 -12.00 2.64
N ALA A 191 28.19 -12.40 1.53
CA ALA A 191 28.85 -13.26 0.55
C ALA A 191 30.15 -12.61 0.01
N ARG A 192 30.12 -11.32 -0.30
CA ARG A 192 31.32 -10.57 -0.69
C ARG A 192 32.40 -10.55 0.37
N LYS A 193 32.01 -10.23 1.62
CA LYS A 193 32.96 -10.22 2.75
C LYS A 193 33.63 -11.58 2.97
N SER A 194 32.84 -12.66 2.88
CA SER A 194 33.33 -14.03 3.01
C SER A 194 34.30 -14.40 1.93
N LEU A 195 34.05 -14.04 0.67
CA LEU A 195 34.98 -14.28 -0.45
C LEU A 195 36.29 -13.52 -0.27
N THR A 196 36.22 -12.24 0.10
CA THR A 196 37.41 -11.42 0.34
C THR A 196 38.26 -11.97 1.49
N ASN A 197 37.65 -12.48 2.56
CA ASN A 197 38.37 -13.10 3.67
C ASN A 197 39.07 -14.39 3.24
N LEU A 198 38.40 -15.24 2.46
CA LEU A 198 38.99 -16.48 1.93
C LEU A 198 40.20 -16.20 0.98
N GLU A 199 40.10 -15.16 0.13
CA GLU A 199 41.23 -14.75 -0.71
C GLU A 199 42.40 -14.24 0.12
N ASN A 200 42.13 -13.43 1.13
CA ASN A 200 43.17 -12.94 2.04
C ASN A 200 43.86 -14.06 2.82
N GLU A 201 43.14 -15.08 3.26
CA GLU A 201 43.71 -16.27 3.90
C GLU A 201 44.60 -17.09 2.94
N ARG A 202 44.10 -17.31 1.70
CA ARG A 202 44.89 -18.01 0.67
C ARG A 202 46.19 -17.29 0.35
N LEU A 203 46.16 -15.96 0.21
CA LEU A 203 47.36 -15.18 0.00
C LEU A 203 48.35 -15.25 1.16
N ARG A 204 47.88 -15.26 2.41
CA ARG A 204 48.73 -15.47 3.61
C ARG A 204 49.37 -16.82 3.63
N HIS A 205 48.67 -17.88 3.23
CA HIS A 205 49.24 -19.24 3.18
C HIS A 205 50.19 -19.49 2.02
N THR A 206 50.18 -18.65 0.99
CA THR A 206 51.06 -18.78 -0.19
C THR A 206 52.37 -18.02 0.00
N LEU A 207 52.45 -17.10 0.99
CA LEU A 207 53.62 -16.25 1.29
C LEU A 207 54.47 -16.76 2.47
N VAL A 208 54.14 -17.92 3.04
CA VAL A 208 54.89 -18.65 4.05
C VAL A 208 55.48 -19.92 3.44
#